data_211a509f3531fada043f928b9dc34fc2
#
_entry.id   211a509f3531fada043f928b9dc34fc2
#
_cell.length_a   1.000
_cell.length_b   1.000
_cell.length_c   1.000
_cell.angle_alpha   90.00
_cell.angle_beta   90.00
_cell.angle_gamma   90.00
#
_symmetry.space_group_name_H-M   'P 1'
#
loop_
_entity.id
_entity.type
_entity.pdbx_description
1 polymer ?
#
loop_
_entity_poly.entity_id
_entity_poly.type
_entity_poly.pdbx_seq_one_letter_code
_entity_poly.pdbx_strand_id
1 'polypeptide(L)'
;MSTPPPLSVWARNISPSPTLAVDAKAKALQAAGEDVCSFAAGEPDFDTPEHIKEACIVALKAGKTKYAPTPGIEPLRQAIVERYAAEYGLKATIGQVIVSPGGKFNCYLGILATCSPGDEVIIPAPFWVSYPEMVKLAGATPKFILCDDRTGFKLTPTQLEAAITPKTRLLVINSPSNPTGAVYTRAELEAIVAVAVKHNLYILSDEMYEHLIYDGAKPTCIATFSPEVEARTITVAGFSKTYAMTGWRIGTTVAPLPIAKAIAELQSQMSSNVTTFAQFGALAALKEKEKTRAALATMLTAFDRRRKNLHAGVNNIPGVNCLLAQGAFYLFPNISSFGVKDMEFCNRLLETEKVAAVPGSAFGAEGYLRLSYATSDAVIAKGLERLGRFCANLKR
;
A
#
# COMPACT_ATOMS: atom_id res chain seq x y z
N MET A 1 29.65 22.94 -28.21
CA MET A 1 28.52 23.10 -27.27
C MET A 1 28.98 22.58 -25.91
N SER A 2 28.90 23.35 -24.85
CA SER A 2 29.26 22.88 -23.50
C SER A 2 28.25 21.84 -23.03
N THR A 3 28.73 20.74 -22.45
CA THR A 3 27.86 19.70 -21.86
C THR A 3 27.08 20.34 -20.70
N PRO A 4 25.75 20.13 -20.60
CA PRO A 4 24.98 20.67 -19.50
C PRO A 4 25.45 20.07 -18.17
N PRO A 5 25.28 20.75 -17.02
CA PRO A 5 25.67 20.24 -15.72
C PRO A 5 24.89 18.94 -15.39
N PRO A 6 25.48 18.06 -14.59
CA PRO A 6 24.82 16.80 -14.24
C PRO A 6 23.55 17.04 -13.41
N LEU A 7 22.59 16.13 -13.52
CA LEU A 7 21.39 16.13 -12.68
C LEU A 7 21.76 16.01 -11.18
N SER A 8 20.86 16.44 -10.30
CA SER A 8 21.05 16.33 -8.85
C SER A 8 21.28 14.88 -8.40
N VAL A 9 21.94 14.71 -7.26
CA VAL A 9 22.16 13.37 -6.65
C VAL A 9 20.84 12.64 -6.45
N TRP A 10 19.80 13.35 -6.03
CA TRP A 10 18.45 12.78 -5.85
C TRP A 10 17.88 12.19 -7.14
N ALA A 11 17.92 12.96 -8.22
CA ALA A 11 17.38 12.52 -9.51
C ALA A 11 18.16 11.33 -10.11
N ARG A 12 19.46 11.23 -9.81
CA ARG A 12 20.32 10.13 -10.33
C ARG A 12 20.17 8.82 -9.53
N ASN A 13 19.78 8.91 -8.26
CA ASN A 13 19.75 7.76 -7.34
C ASN A 13 18.36 7.17 -7.11
N ILE A 14 17.29 7.75 -7.71
CA ILE A 14 15.94 7.20 -7.65
C ILE A 14 15.78 6.10 -8.69
N SER A 15 15.29 4.94 -8.23
CA SER A 15 14.97 3.82 -9.12
C SER A 15 13.55 3.95 -9.67
N PRO A 16 13.33 3.68 -10.97
CA PRO A 16 11.98 3.56 -11.53
C PRO A 16 11.17 2.49 -10.79
N SER A 17 9.85 2.68 -10.70
CA SER A 17 8.96 1.70 -10.05
C SER A 17 8.85 0.42 -10.90
N PRO A 18 9.31 -0.74 -10.42
CA PRO A 18 9.23 -2.00 -11.18
C PRO A 18 7.77 -2.40 -11.47
N THR A 19 6.86 -2.12 -10.53
CA THR A 19 5.43 -2.46 -10.69
C THR A 19 4.77 -1.64 -11.80
N LEU A 20 5.11 -0.35 -11.91
CA LEU A 20 4.61 0.50 -13.00
C LEU A 20 5.22 0.10 -14.35
N ALA A 21 6.46 -0.33 -14.39
CA ALA A 21 7.11 -0.80 -15.62
C ALA A 21 6.43 -2.07 -16.18
N VAL A 22 6.10 -3.04 -15.32
CA VAL A 22 5.38 -4.26 -15.73
C VAL A 22 3.97 -3.92 -16.20
N ASP A 23 3.24 -3.06 -15.48
CA ASP A 23 1.88 -2.63 -15.86
C ASP A 23 1.88 -1.89 -17.21
N ALA A 24 2.84 -0.98 -17.42
CA ALA A 24 2.99 -0.26 -18.69
C ALA A 24 3.30 -1.21 -19.86
N LYS A 25 4.18 -2.22 -19.66
CA LYS A 25 4.48 -3.22 -20.70
C LYS A 25 3.24 -4.07 -21.02
N ALA A 26 2.48 -4.48 -20.00
CA ALA A 26 1.23 -5.23 -20.20
C ALA A 26 0.20 -4.40 -20.98
N LYS A 27 -0.01 -3.15 -20.60
CA LYS A 27 -0.93 -2.22 -21.29
C LYS A 27 -0.51 -1.94 -22.73
N ALA A 28 0.79 -1.79 -23.00
CA ALA A 28 1.30 -1.61 -24.36
C ALA A 28 1.02 -2.83 -25.24
N LEU A 29 1.21 -4.05 -24.73
CA LEU A 29 0.87 -5.28 -25.44
C LEU A 29 -0.65 -5.39 -25.70
N GLN A 30 -1.49 -5.05 -24.72
CA GLN A 30 -2.95 -5.01 -24.90
C GLN A 30 -3.37 -3.99 -25.97
N ALA A 31 -2.78 -2.80 -25.97
CA ALA A 31 -3.02 -1.78 -26.99
C ALA A 31 -2.57 -2.22 -28.39
N ALA A 32 -1.59 -3.12 -28.49
CA ALA A 32 -1.16 -3.75 -29.74
C ALA A 32 -2.07 -4.93 -30.18
N GLY A 33 -3.15 -5.22 -29.44
CA GLY A 33 -4.11 -6.28 -29.75
C GLY A 33 -3.75 -7.66 -29.17
N GLU A 34 -2.72 -7.75 -28.34
CA GLU A 34 -2.35 -9.00 -27.66
C GLU A 34 -3.32 -9.33 -26.52
N ASP A 35 -3.70 -10.60 -26.39
CA ASP A 35 -4.56 -11.10 -25.32
C ASP A 35 -3.76 -11.33 -24.03
N VAL A 36 -3.50 -10.26 -23.28
CA VAL A 36 -2.70 -10.28 -22.05
C VAL A 36 -3.55 -10.48 -20.80
N CYS A 37 -3.22 -11.50 -19.99
CA CYS A 37 -3.76 -11.68 -18.65
C CYS A 37 -2.88 -10.91 -17.65
N SER A 38 -3.34 -9.74 -17.18
CA SER A 38 -2.55 -8.92 -16.25
C SER A 38 -2.95 -9.15 -14.80
N PHE A 39 -1.96 -9.59 -13.99
CA PHE A 39 -2.00 -9.63 -12.53
C PHE A 39 -1.10 -8.54 -11.90
N ALA A 40 -0.63 -7.58 -12.70
CA ALA A 40 0.29 -6.54 -12.23
C ALA A 40 -0.42 -5.36 -11.57
N ALA A 41 -1.73 -5.16 -11.79
CA ALA A 41 -2.49 -4.01 -11.34
C ALA A 41 -2.41 -3.81 -9.81
N GLY A 42 -2.17 -2.58 -9.40
CA GLY A 42 -2.16 -2.18 -7.99
C GLY A 42 -3.40 -1.37 -7.60
N GLU A 43 -4.52 -1.55 -8.27
CA GLU A 43 -5.77 -0.81 -8.06
C GLU A 43 -7.00 -1.69 -8.20
N PRO A 44 -8.12 -1.37 -7.51
CA PRO A 44 -9.39 -2.04 -7.72
C PRO A 44 -9.85 -1.94 -9.18
N ASP A 45 -10.45 -3.00 -9.69
CA ASP A 45 -11.10 -3.06 -11.02
C ASP A 45 -12.57 -2.61 -10.97
N PHE A 46 -12.93 -1.88 -9.94
CA PHE A 46 -14.24 -1.27 -9.73
C PHE A 46 -14.15 0.25 -9.91
N ASP A 47 -15.21 0.83 -10.46
CA ASP A 47 -15.36 2.28 -10.49
C ASP A 47 -15.58 2.86 -9.09
N THR A 48 -15.19 4.12 -8.92
CA THR A 48 -15.58 4.90 -7.75
C THR A 48 -17.11 4.91 -7.62
N PRO A 49 -17.69 4.62 -6.43
CA PRO A 49 -19.14 4.61 -6.22
C PRO A 49 -19.82 5.91 -6.65
N GLU A 50 -21.03 5.80 -7.23
CA GLU A 50 -21.72 6.92 -7.86
C GLU A 50 -21.93 8.12 -6.93
N HIS A 51 -22.39 7.89 -5.70
CA HIS A 51 -22.61 8.95 -4.73
C HIS A 51 -21.36 9.80 -4.44
N ILE A 52 -20.16 9.20 -4.54
CA ILE A 52 -18.87 9.89 -4.36
C ILE A 52 -18.60 10.79 -5.58
N LYS A 53 -18.82 10.26 -6.79
CA LYS A 53 -18.66 11.01 -8.05
C LYS A 53 -19.62 12.19 -8.10
N GLU A 54 -20.88 11.96 -7.77
CA GLU A 54 -21.92 13.00 -7.73
C GLU A 54 -21.59 14.14 -6.76
N ALA A 55 -21.13 13.81 -5.54
CA ALA A 55 -20.73 14.82 -4.57
C ALA A 55 -19.57 15.70 -5.08
N CYS A 56 -18.63 15.10 -5.78
CA CYS A 56 -17.53 15.83 -6.43
C CYS A 56 -18.05 16.75 -7.55
N ILE A 57 -18.94 16.25 -8.41
CA ILE A 57 -19.56 17.02 -9.50
C ILE A 57 -20.35 18.21 -8.95
N VAL A 58 -21.15 18.01 -7.91
CA VAL A 58 -21.88 19.08 -7.23
C VAL A 58 -20.92 20.14 -6.67
N ALA A 59 -19.85 19.73 -6.01
CA ALA A 59 -18.84 20.65 -5.50
C ALA A 59 -18.15 21.45 -6.63
N LEU A 60 -17.82 20.80 -7.74
CA LEU A 60 -17.24 21.44 -8.90
C LEU A 60 -18.18 22.49 -9.51
N LYS A 61 -19.45 22.14 -9.71
CA LYS A 61 -20.50 23.07 -10.20
C LYS A 61 -20.76 24.23 -9.24
N ALA A 62 -20.62 24.00 -7.94
CA ALA A 62 -20.73 25.04 -6.90
C ALA A 62 -19.47 25.93 -6.76
N GLY A 63 -18.52 25.80 -7.68
CA GLY A 63 -17.32 26.66 -7.71
C GLY A 63 -16.31 26.34 -6.61
N LYS A 64 -16.28 25.13 -6.04
CA LYS A 64 -15.27 24.69 -5.06
C LYS A 64 -13.92 24.42 -5.74
N THR A 65 -13.41 25.41 -6.47
CA THR A 65 -12.21 25.32 -7.33
C THR A 65 -11.07 26.21 -6.85
N LYS A 66 -11.20 26.83 -5.69
CA LYS A 66 -10.18 27.68 -5.08
C LYS A 66 -9.34 26.90 -4.08
N TYR A 67 -8.25 27.50 -3.62
CA TYR A 67 -7.43 26.92 -2.54
C TYR A 67 -8.27 26.61 -1.30
N ALA A 68 -7.97 25.50 -0.69
CA ALA A 68 -8.49 25.07 0.63
C ALA A 68 -7.35 25.15 1.66
N PRO A 69 -7.65 25.03 2.96
CA PRO A 69 -6.60 24.85 3.97
C PRO A 69 -5.69 23.67 3.64
N THR A 70 -4.38 23.85 3.79
CA THR A 70 -3.37 22.82 3.49
C THR A 70 -3.69 21.46 4.10
N PRO A 71 -4.05 21.33 5.40
CA PRO A 71 -4.36 20.03 5.98
C PRO A 71 -5.70 19.42 5.51
N GLY A 72 -6.41 20.06 4.59
CA GLY A 72 -7.72 19.63 4.09
C GLY A 72 -8.89 20.43 4.62
N ILE A 73 -10.05 20.32 3.96
CA ILE A 73 -11.27 21.00 4.40
C ILE A 73 -11.73 20.48 5.77
N GLU A 74 -12.18 21.39 6.62
CA GLU A 74 -12.57 21.07 8.00
C GLU A 74 -13.63 19.95 8.08
N PRO A 75 -14.72 19.96 7.28
CA PRO A 75 -15.71 18.90 7.33
C PRO A 75 -15.15 17.50 7.05
N LEU A 76 -14.16 17.38 6.13
CA LEU A 76 -13.52 16.09 5.83
C LEU A 76 -12.64 15.63 6.99
N ARG A 77 -11.83 16.53 7.54
CA ARG A 77 -10.98 16.22 8.72
C ARG A 77 -11.81 15.80 9.91
N GLN A 78 -12.94 16.50 10.17
CA GLN A 78 -13.88 16.14 11.23
C GLN A 78 -14.51 14.75 10.97
N ALA A 79 -14.92 14.44 9.73
CA ALA A 79 -15.46 13.13 9.40
C ALA A 79 -14.42 11.99 9.57
N ILE A 80 -13.14 12.28 9.35
CA ILE A 80 -12.04 11.34 9.61
C ILE A 80 -11.90 11.08 11.12
N VAL A 81 -11.90 12.13 11.95
CA VAL A 81 -11.89 12.00 13.42
C VAL A 81 -13.06 11.12 13.90
N GLU A 82 -14.28 11.40 13.43
CA GLU A 82 -15.48 10.64 13.77
C GLU A 82 -15.37 9.17 13.36
N ARG A 83 -14.79 8.89 12.18
CA ARG A 83 -14.56 7.53 11.71
C ARG A 83 -13.59 6.77 12.61
N TYR A 84 -12.42 7.35 12.91
CA TYR A 84 -11.44 6.69 13.76
C TYR A 84 -11.96 6.48 15.20
N ALA A 85 -12.74 7.40 15.72
CA ALA A 85 -13.40 7.23 17.01
C ALA A 85 -14.41 6.07 16.99
N ALA A 86 -15.23 5.98 15.93
CA ALA A 86 -16.29 4.97 15.82
C ALA A 86 -15.75 3.57 15.51
N GLU A 87 -14.71 3.46 14.65
CA GLU A 87 -14.20 2.16 14.19
C GLU A 87 -13.12 1.59 15.12
N TYR A 88 -12.27 2.44 15.69
CA TYR A 88 -11.10 2.02 16.46
C TYR A 88 -11.07 2.54 17.91
N GLY A 89 -11.96 3.47 18.27
CA GLY A 89 -11.92 4.12 19.59
C GLY A 89 -10.78 5.15 19.75
N LEU A 90 -10.12 5.55 18.66
CA LEU A 90 -9.06 6.55 18.70
C LEU A 90 -9.63 7.95 18.91
N LYS A 91 -9.23 8.62 19.98
CA LYS A 91 -9.70 9.96 20.37
C LYS A 91 -8.82 11.07 19.78
N ALA A 92 -8.69 11.09 18.46
CA ALA A 92 -7.94 12.14 17.77
C ALA A 92 -8.71 13.47 17.75
N THR A 93 -7.97 14.56 17.66
CA THR A 93 -8.51 15.90 17.39
C THR A 93 -8.35 16.26 15.91
N ILE A 94 -9.13 17.23 15.44
CA ILE A 94 -9.01 17.71 14.04
C ILE A 94 -7.60 18.22 13.71
N GLY A 95 -6.86 18.73 14.70
CA GLY A 95 -5.46 19.17 14.52
C GLY A 95 -4.48 18.06 14.19
N GLN A 96 -4.82 16.82 14.53
CA GLN A 96 -4.01 15.63 14.27
C GLN A 96 -4.25 14.99 12.89
N VAL A 97 -5.22 15.51 12.12
CA VAL A 97 -5.63 14.94 10.82
C VAL A 97 -5.11 15.79 9.67
N ILE A 98 -4.39 15.19 8.77
CA ILE A 98 -3.90 15.79 7.53
C ILE A 98 -4.41 15.00 6.32
N VAL A 99 -4.99 15.70 5.36
CA VAL A 99 -5.39 15.16 4.05
C VAL A 99 -4.33 15.54 3.03
N SER A 100 -3.76 14.55 2.33
CA SER A 100 -2.63 14.74 1.42
C SER A 100 -2.90 14.11 0.04
N PRO A 101 -2.10 14.42 -1.00
CA PRO A 101 -2.24 13.86 -2.35
C PRO A 101 -1.99 12.34 -2.45
N GLY A 102 -2.79 11.55 -1.73
CA GLY A 102 -2.76 10.10 -1.68
C GLY A 102 -1.79 9.53 -0.64
N GLY A 103 -2.02 8.30 -0.18
CA GLY A 103 -1.25 7.64 0.87
C GLY A 103 0.26 7.59 0.62
N LYS A 104 0.67 7.52 -0.66
CA LYS A 104 2.10 7.59 -1.00
C LYS A 104 2.75 8.87 -0.46
N PHE A 105 2.12 10.02 -0.65
CA PHE A 105 2.64 11.28 -0.18
C PHE A 105 2.56 11.40 1.35
N ASN A 106 1.53 10.82 1.96
CA ASN A 106 1.41 10.73 3.43
C ASN A 106 2.57 9.94 4.05
N CYS A 107 2.93 8.77 3.50
CA CYS A 107 4.07 8.00 3.96
C CYS A 107 5.38 8.80 3.83
N TYR A 108 5.58 9.47 2.70
CA TYR A 108 6.77 10.30 2.47
C TYR A 108 6.86 11.47 3.46
N LEU A 109 5.77 12.18 3.66
CA LEU A 109 5.71 13.28 4.65
C LEU A 109 5.93 12.78 6.08
N GLY A 110 5.40 11.60 6.43
CA GLY A 110 5.64 10.96 7.73
C GLY A 110 7.13 10.66 7.96
N ILE A 111 7.81 10.12 6.94
CA ILE A 111 9.26 9.86 6.98
C ILE A 111 10.04 11.18 7.09
N LEU A 112 9.73 12.18 6.26
CA LEU A 112 10.37 13.50 6.29
C LEU A 112 10.20 14.23 7.63
N ALA A 113 9.03 14.07 8.27
CA ALA A 113 8.74 14.73 9.55
C ALA A 113 9.47 14.08 10.74
N THR A 114 9.98 12.85 10.59
CA THR A 114 10.52 12.07 11.70
C THR A 114 11.97 11.59 11.51
N CYS A 115 12.47 11.63 10.28
CA CYS A 115 13.83 11.16 9.97
C CYS A 115 14.69 12.29 9.39
N SER A 116 15.96 12.26 9.71
CA SER A 116 17.00 13.17 9.24
C SER A 116 18.05 12.41 8.42
N PRO A 117 18.91 13.12 7.65
CA PRO A 117 20.07 12.48 7.02
C PRO A 117 20.94 11.74 8.03
N GLY A 118 21.22 10.47 7.74
CA GLY A 118 21.99 9.57 8.61
C GLY A 118 21.17 8.67 9.53
N ASP A 119 19.86 8.92 9.68
CA ASP A 119 18.95 8.01 10.39
C ASP A 119 18.71 6.73 9.58
N GLU A 120 18.34 5.67 10.29
CA GLU A 120 17.95 4.39 9.70
C GLU A 120 16.44 4.16 9.87
N VAL A 121 15.80 3.64 8.80
CA VAL A 121 14.40 3.26 8.80
C VAL A 121 14.29 1.76 8.58
N ILE A 122 13.71 1.04 9.54
CA ILE A 122 13.47 -0.41 9.42
C ILE A 122 12.22 -0.64 8.57
N ILE A 123 12.38 -1.46 7.54
CA ILE A 123 11.33 -1.86 6.60
C ILE A 123 11.30 -3.38 6.52
N PRO A 124 10.28 -4.05 7.08
CA PRO A 124 10.08 -5.49 6.87
C PRO A 124 9.88 -5.81 5.39
N ALA A 125 10.63 -6.75 4.87
CA ALA A 125 10.48 -7.26 3.50
C ALA A 125 9.74 -8.62 3.54
N PRO A 126 8.79 -8.88 2.63
CA PRO A 126 8.43 -8.08 1.45
C PRO A 126 7.73 -6.77 1.78
N PHE A 127 8.08 -5.70 1.07
CA PHE A 127 7.61 -4.34 1.31
C PHE A 127 7.00 -3.71 0.05
N TRP A 128 6.14 -2.72 0.22
CA TRP A 128 5.74 -1.89 -0.92
C TRP A 128 6.92 -1.13 -1.51
N VAL A 129 7.12 -1.28 -2.80
CA VAL A 129 8.30 -0.79 -3.58
C VAL A 129 8.68 0.67 -3.38
N SER A 130 7.76 1.50 -2.87
CA SER A 130 8.01 2.93 -2.71
C SER A 130 8.66 3.31 -1.38
N TYR A 131 8.60 2.48 -0.34
CA TYR A 131 9.19 2.84 0.96
C TYR A 131 10.70 3.09 0.89
N PRO A 132 11.52 2.22 0.27
CA PRO A 132 12.95 2.46 0.18
C PRO A 132 13.30 3.79 -0.49
N GLU A 133 12.60 4.12 -1.57
CA GLU A 133 12.84 5.34 -2.32
C GLU A 133 12.44 6.60 -1.52
N MET A 134 11.34 6.55 -0.76
CA MET A 134 10.96 7.63 0.14
C MET A 134 11.98 7.87 1.25
N VAL A 135 12.53 6.79 1.83
CA VAL A 135 13.57 6.87 2.85
C VAL A 135 14.84 7.51 2.29
N LYS A 136 15.26 7.08 1.09
CA LYS A 136 16.42 7.69 0.40
C LYS A 136 16.20 9.17 0.09
N LEU A 137 14.99 9.56 -0.35
CA LEU A 137 14.62 10.94 -0.61
C LEU A 137 14.64 11.81 0.65
N ALA A 138 14.39 11.23 1.81
CA ALA A 138 14.54 11.91 3.10
C ALA A 138 16.00 11.98 3.58
N GLY A 139 16.97 11.42 2.83
CA GLY A 139 18.37 11.35 3.22
C GLY A 139 18.68 10.26 4.24
N ALA A 140 17.69 9.46 4.63
CA ALA A 140 17.84 8.35 5.56
C ALA A 140 18.24 7.05 4.84
N THR A 141 18.61 6.02 5.60
CA THR A 141 19.04 4.72 5.09
C THR A 141 17.97 3.67 5.35
N PRO A 142 17.42 3.00 4.33
CA PRO A 142 16.50 1.89 4.53
C PRO A 142 17.25 0.65 5.02
N LYS A 143 16.77 0.02 6.09
CA LYS A 143 17.23 -1.28 6.62
C LYS A 143 16.13 -2.32 6.43
N PHE A 144 16.45 -3.42 5.74
CA PHE A 144 15.49 -4.46 5.45
C PHE A 144 15.62 -5.63 6.41
N ILE A 145 14.47 -6.16 6.85
CA ILE A 145 14.39 -7.42 7.59
C ILE A 145 13.56 -8.38 6.75
N LEU A 146 14.16 -9.45 6.26
CA LEU A 146 13.44 -10.46 5.48
C LEU A 146 12.48 -11.25 6.37
N CYS A 147 11.21 -11.23 6.02
CA CYS A 147 10.12 -12.00 6.61
C CYS A 147 9.58 -12.94 5.52
N ASP A 148 9.83 -14.23 5.66
CA ASP A 148 9.44 -15.21 4.65
C ASP A 148 8.09 -15.88 4.98
N ASP A 149 7.68 -16.83 4.15
CA ASP A 149 6.44 -17.58 4.31
C ASP A 149 6.37 -18.40 5.61
N ARG A 150 7.50 -18.77 6.22
CA ARG A 150 7.56 -19.48 7.52
C ARG A 150 7.03 -18.60 8.66
N THR A 151 7.18 -17.29 8.57
CA THR A 151 6.61 -16.33 9.52
C THR A 151 5.29 -15.73 9.03
N GLY A 152 4.72 -16.22 7.92
CA GLY A 152 3.57 -15.64 7.27
C GLY A 152 3.86 -14.24 6.70
N PHE A 153 5.11 -13.99 6.31
CA PHE A 153 5.61 -12.68 5.85
C PHE A 153 5.50 -11.56 6.90
N LYS A 154 5.51 -11.92 8.18
CA LYS A 154 5.38 -10.96 9.29
C LYS A 154 6.69 -10.82 10.05
N LEU A 155 7.02 -9.59 10.41
CA LEU A 155 8.12 -9.27 11.32
C LEU A 155 7.86 -9.87 12.71
N THR A 156 8.90 -10.42 13.32
CA THR A 156 8.85 -10.87 14.72
C THR A 156 9.58 -9.89 15.65
N PRO A 157 9.20 -9.83 16.94
CA PRO A 157 9.90 -8.98 17.92
C PRO A 157 11.41 -9.28 17.99
N THR A 158 11.81 -10.55 17.90
CA THR A 158 13.23 -10.97 17.94
C THR A 158 14.01 -10.43 16.72
N GLN A 159 13.42 -10.48 15.52
CA GLN A 159 14.04 -9.94 14.32
C GLN A 159 14.17 -8.41 14.42
N LEU A 160 13.16 -7.73 14.96
CA LEU A 160 13.20 -6.29 15.15
C LEU A 160 14.30 -5.91 16.14
N GLU A 161 14.33 -6.54 17.32
CA GLU A 161 15.35 -6.28 18.36
C GLU A 161 16.78 -6.43 17.81
N ALA A 162 17.03 -7.47 17.02
CA ALA A 162 18.35 -7.75 16.43
C ALA A 162 18.77 -6.74 15.35
N ALA A 163 17.83 -6.04 14.73
CA ALA A 163 18.10 -5.12 13.63
C ALA A 163 18.31 -3.66 14.10
N ILE A 164 17.87 -3.32 15.31
CA ILE A 164 17.94 -1.95 15.85
C ILE A 164 19.40 -1.54 16.11
N THR A 165 19.73 -0.32 15.73
CA THR A 165 21.02 0.34 16.01
C THR A 165 20.78 1.71 16.66
N PRO A 166 21.81 2.38 17.18
CA PRO A 166 21.68 3.77 17.68
C PRO A 166 21.19 4.78 16.63
N LYS A 167 21.23 4.43 15.33
CA LYS A 167 20.76 5.27 14.23
C LYS A 167 19.29 4.97 13.83
N THR A 168 18.72 3.88 14.33
CA THR A 168 17.36 3.49 14.00
C THR A 168 16.38 4.51 14.56
N ARG A 169 15.54 5.09 13.69
CA ARG A 169 14.62 6.17 14.05
C ARG A 169 13.15 5.80 13.84
N LEU A 170 12.86 5.03 12.80
CA LEU A 170 11.48 4.74 12.36
C LEU A 170 11.35 3.26 12.00
N LEU A 171 10.23 2.67 12.40
CA LEU A 171 9.75 1.37 11.93
C LEU A 171 8.55 1.57 11.01
N VAL A 172 8.55 0.97 9.81
CA VAL A 172 7.40 0.92 8.91
C VAL A 172 6.66 -0.39 9.11
N ILE A 173 5.35 -0.33 9.35
CA ILE A 173 4.44 -1.48 9.39
C ILE A 173 3.36 -1.24 8.34
N ASN A 174 3.12 -2.23 7.46
CA ASN A 174 2.05 -2.21 6.48
C ASN A 174 1.12 -3.41 6.70
N SER A 175 -0.08 -3.15 7.21
CA SER A 175 -1.08 -4.18 7.50
C SER A 175 -2.50 -3.65 7.23
N PRO A 176 -3.26 -4.31 6.32
CA PRO A 176 -2.88 -5.42 5.43
C PRO A 176 -1.76 -5.08 4.45
N SER A 177 -0.90 -6.06 4.14
CA SER A 177 0.34 -5.83 3.41
C SER A 177 0.17 -5.85 1.89
N ASN A 178 0.87 -4.97 1.22
CA ASN A 178 1.28 -5.10 -0.18
C ASN A 178 2.79 -5.41 -0.20
N PRO A 179 3.23 -6.60 -0.68
CA PRO A 179 2.59 -7.43 -1.70
C PRO A 179 1.89 -8.71 -1.18
N THR A 180 1.98 -9.07 0.09
CA THR A 180 1.70 -10.42 0.56
C THR A 180 0.24 -10.67 0.94
N GLY A 181 -0.53 -9.61 1.20
CA GLY A 181 -1.86 -9.73 1.78
C GLY A 181 -1.88 -10.22 3.23
N ALA A 182 -0.73 -10.28 3.89
CA ALA A 182 -0.63 -10.64 5.30
C ALA A 182 -1.31 -9.59 6.18
N VAL A 183 -1.98 -10.04 7.23
CA VAL A 183 -2.62 -9.19 8.24
C VAL A 183 -2.05 -9.56 9.60
N TYR A 184 -1.51 -8.58 10.28
CA TYR A 184 -1.06 -8.78 11.66
C TYR A 184 -2.25 -8.85 12.61
N THR A 185 -2.21 -9.78 13.53
CA THR A 185 -3.12 -9.79 14.69
C THR A 185 -2.72 -8.68 15.66
N ARG A 186 -3.68 -8.29 16.53
CA ARG A 186 -3.41 -7.32 17.59
C ARG A 186 -2.23 -7.74 18.47
N ALA A 187 -2.20 -9.01 18.90
CA ALA A 187 -1.14 -9.52 19.76
C ALA A 187 0.26 -9.50 19.11
N GLU A 188 0.34 -9.82 17.81
CA GLU A 188 1.60 -9.70 17.05
C GLU A 188 2.08 -8.24 16.98
N LEU A 189 1.16 -7.30 16.72
CA LEU A 189 1.49 -5.87 16.70
C LEU A 189 1.89 -5.34 18.09
N GLU A 190 1.20 -5.72 19.16
CA GLU A 190 1.54 -5.33 20.54
C GLU A 190 2.97 -5.76 20.89
N ALA A 191 3.35 -6.98 20.53
CA ALA A 191 4.69 -7.48 20.79
C ALA A 191 5.78 -6.74 20.00
N ILE A 192 5.53 -6.39 18.73
CA ILE A 192 6.45 -5.59 17.90
C ILE A 192 6.56 -4.16 18.43
N VAL A 193 5.41 -3.55 18.76
CA VAL A 193 5.32 -2.17 19.23
C VAL A 193 6.01 -2.02 20.59
N ALA A 194 5.95 -3.02 21.47
CA ALA A 194 6.69 -3.01 22.74
C ALA A 194 8.20 -2.86 22.53
N VAL A 195 8.77 -3.52 21.49
CA VAL A 195 10.17 -3.34 21.11
C VAL A 195 10.43 -1.92 20.57
N ALA A 196 9.55 -1.42 19.70
CA ALA A 196 9.69 -0.07 19.15
C ALA A 196 9.64 1.01 20.25
N VAL A 197 8.76 0.85 21.24
CA VAL A 197 8.65 1.74 22.41
C VAL A 197 9.92 1.68 23.26
N LYS A 198 10.39 0.47 23.60
CA LYS A 198 11.63 0.22 24.37
C LYS A 198 12.83 0.97 23.75
N HIS A 199 12.92 1.01 22.44
CA HIS A 199 14.01 1.65 21.69
C HIS A 199 13.70 3.07 21.23
N ASN A 200 12.61 3.67 21.70
CA ASN A 200 12.18 5.03 21.37
C ASN A 200 12.05 5.30 19.86
N LEU A 201 11.51 4.35 19.10
CA LEU A 201 11.30 4.50 17.68
C LEU A 201 9.95 5.17 17.39
N TYR A 202 9.88 5.93 16.30
CA TYR A 202 8.61 6.26 15.66
C TYR A 202 8.07 5.04 14.90
N ILE A 203 6.75 5.01 14.68
CA ILE A 203 6.05 3.96 13.94
C ILE A 203 5.24 4.61 12.83
N LEU A 204 5.52 4.25 11.58
CA LEU A 204 4.67 4.55 10.45
C LEU A 204 3.79 3.32 10.18
N SER A 205 2.50 3.43 10.55
CA SER A 205 1.48 2.41 10.32
C SER A 205 0.74 2.71 9.03
N ASP A 206 1.07 1.99 7.96
CA ASP A 206 0.37 2.08 6.67
C ASP A 206 -0.81 1.10 6.67
N GLU A 207 -2.01 1.66 6.86
CA GLU A 207 -3.28 0.96 6.97
C GLU A 207 -4.14 1.12 5.69
N MET A 208 -3.51 1.35 4.54
CA MET A 208 -4.17 1.65 3.26
C MET A 208 -5.23 0.61 2.84
N TYR A 209 -5.09 -0.63 3.29
CA TYR A 209 -6.00 -1.74 2.98
C TYR A 209 -6.90 -2.14 4.17
N GLU A 210 -7.05 -1.31 5.19
CA GLU A 210 -7.72 -1.60 6.46
C GLU A 210 -9.13 -2.22 6.33
N HIS A 211 -9.88 -1.87 5.29
CA HIS A 211 -11.21 -2.42 5.01
C HIS A 211 -11.24 -3.56 3.98
N LEU A 212 -10.11 -3.91 3.39
CA LEU A 212 -9.99 -5.04 2.48
C LEU A 212 -9.41 -6.24 3.23
N ILE A 213 -10.25 -6.87 4.04
CA ILE A 213 -9.89 -7.95 4.98
C ILE A 213 -10.91 -9.08 4.83
N TYR A 214 -10.44 -10.33 4.98
CA TYR A 214 -11.20 -11.55 4.74
C TYR A 214 -11.13 -12.49 5.96
N ASP A 215 -12.01 -13.52 5.94
CA ASP A 215 -12.01 -14.64 6.89
C ASP A 215 -12.09 -14.22 8.37
N GLY A 216 -12.81 -13.11 8.64
CA GLY A 216 -13.00 -12.62 10.00
C GLY A 216 -11.77 -11.96 10.66
N ALA A 217 -10.70 -11.73 9.89
CA ALA A 217 -9.60 -10.89 10.35
C ALA A 217 -10.12 -9.49 10.72
N LYS A 218 -9.49 -8.84 11.69
CA LYS A 218 -9.92 -7.52 12.17
C LYS A 218 -8.85 -6.49 11.88
N PRO A 219 -9.24 -5.31 11.36
CA PRO A 219 -8.30 -4.21 11.23
C PRO A 219 -7.84 -3.75 12.62
N THR A 220 -6.59 -3.39 12.72
CA THR A 220 -6.00 -2.94 13.99
C THR A 220 -5.27 -1.62 13.76
N CYS A 221 -5.73 -0.57 14.44
CA CYS A 221 -5.05 0.73 14.45
C CYS A 221 -4.03 0.75 15.59
N ILE A 222 -2.73 0.80 15.27
CA ILE A 222 -1.63 0.75 16.26
C ILE A 222 -1.73 1.91 17.25
N ALA A 223 -2.14 3.10 16.82
CA ALA A 223 -2.25 4.28 17.69
C ALA A 223 -3.21 4.09 18.87
N THR A 224 -4.05 3.03 18.87
CA THR A 224 -5.00 2.77 19.96
C THR A 224 -4.46 1.91 21.10
N PHE A 225 -3.21 1.43 21.03
CA PHE A 225 -2.70 0.47 22.04
C PHE A 225 -2.43 1.10 23.40
N SER A 226 -1.84 2.29 23.41
CA SER A 226 -1.63 3.08 24.64
C SER A 226 -1.35 4.56 24.29
N PRO A 227 -1.46 5.49 25.23
CA PRO A 227 -1.06 6.89 25.01
C PRO A 227 0.41 7.04 24.59
N GLU A 228 1.30 6.19 25.07
CA GLU A 228 2.72 6.19 24.71
C GLU A 228 2.93 5.74 23.27
N VAL A 229 2.16 4.77 22.79
CA VAL A 229 2.18 4.30 21.40
C VAL A 229 1.54 5.34 20.49
N GLU A 230 0.41 5.93 20.88
CA GLU A 230 -0.22 7.04 20.14
C GLU A 230 0.78 8.18 19.92
N ALA A 231 1.52 8.59 20.96
CA ALA A 231 2.47 9.70 20.91
C ALA A 231 3.63 9.53 19.89
N ARG A 232 3.81 8.35 19.31
CA ARG A 232 4.88 8.03 18.35
C ARG A 232 4.40 7.38 17.06
N THR A 233 3.08 7.20 16.87
CA THR A 233 2.53 6.52 15.70
C THR A 233 1.99 7.52 14.69
N ILE A 234 2.40 7.33 13.43
CA ILE A 234 1.91 8.02 12.25
C ILE A 234 1.03 7.02 11.51
N THR A 235 -0.29 7.14 11.66
CA THR A 235 -1.25 6.28 10.97
C THR A 235 -1.55 6.85 9.60
N VAL A 236 -1.25 6.10 8.55
CA VAL A 236 -1.52 6.45 7.15
C VAL A 236 -2.61 5.55 6.60
N ALA A 237 -3.65 6.16 6.07
CA ALA A 237 -4.73 5.48 5.37
C ALA A 237 -5.12 6.28 4.11
N GLY A 238 -6.22 5.91 3.48
CA GLY A 238 -6.66 6.69 2.32
C GLY A 238 -7.87 6.14 1.61
N PHE A 239 -8.27 6.85 0.57
CA PHE A 239 -9.49 6.55 -0.17
C PHE A 239 -9.23 5.64 -1.38
N SER A 240 -7.97 5.46 -1.76
CA SER A 240 -7.59 4.78 -3.01
C SER A 240 -8.13 3.36 -3.13
N LYS A 241 -8.14 2.58 -2.05
CA LYS A 241 -8.42 1.13 -2.11
C LYS A 241 -9.83 0.81 -1.64
N THR A 242 -10.19 1.25 -0.45
CA THR A 242 -11.51 1.03 0.15
C THR A 242 -12.65 1.59 -0.69
N TYR A 243 -12.41 2.72 -1.36
CA TYR A 243 -13.46 3.45 -2.10
C TYR A 243 -13.22 3.47 -3.62
N ALA A 244 -12.28 2.66 -4.13
CA ALA A 244 -11.89 2.65 -5.55
C ALA A 244 -11.59 4.06 -6.11
N MET A 245 -10.80 4.84 -5.36
CA MET A 245 -10.48 6.24 -5.64
C MET A 245 -9.00 6.46 -5.95
N THR A 246 -8.36 5.56 -6.70
CA THR A 246 -6.91 5.65 -6.97
C THR A 246 -6.51 6.91 -7.72
N GLY A 247 -7.30 7.31 -8.72
CA GLY A 247 -7.10 8.51 -9.54
C GLY A 247 -7.42 9.83 -8.82
N TRP A 248 -8.16 9.81 -7.72
CA TRP A 248 -8.57 11.01 -6.96
C TRP A 248 -7.43 11.64 -6.17
N ARG A 249 -6.40 10.85 -5.85
CA ARG A 249 -5.21 11.27 -5.11
C ARG A 249 -5.56 11.85 -3.74
N ILE A 250 -6.32 11.11 -2.90
CA ILE A 250 -6.66 11.51 -1.54
C ILE A 250 -6.18 10.43 -0.55
N GLY A 251 -5.34 10.83 0.37
CA GLY A 251 -4.87 10.04 1.50
C GLY A 251 -5.01 10.81 2.80
N THR A 252 -4.90 10.12 3.91
CA THR A 252 -5.04 10.69 5.25
C THR A 252 -3.89 10.27 6.14
N THR A 253 -3.47 11.19 7.01
CA THR A 253 -2.59 10.90 8.15
C THR A 253 -3.31 11.29 9.42
N VAL A 254 -3.26 10.42 10.43
CA VAL A 254 -3.57 10.76 11.82
C VAL A 254 -2.29 10.57 12.63
N ALA A 255 -1.81 11.63 13.26
CA ALA A 255 -0.53 11.62 13.97
C ALA A 255 -0.57 12.52 15.21
N PRO A 256 0.37 12.36 16.16
CA PRO A 256 0.54 13.29 17.28
C PRO A 256 0.64 14.74 16.79
N LEU A 257 0.07 15.66 17.54
CA LEU A 257 -0.06 17.07 17.12
C LEU A 257 1.26 17.71 16.63
N PRO A 258 2.43 17.50 17.27
CA PRO A 258 3.69 18.05 16.76
C PRO A 258 4.06 17.49 15.37
N ILE A 259 3.86 16.18 15.15
CA ILE A 259 4.15 15.54 13.87
C ILE A 259 3.14 15.99 12.80
N ALA A 260 1.85 16.05 13.15
CA ALA A 260 0.81 16.53 12.24
C ALA A 260 1.07 17.97 11.76
N LYS A 261 1.53 18.85 12.65
CA LYS A 261 1.93 20.22 12.30
C LYS A 261 3.11 20.23 11.33
N ALA A 262 4.16 19.46 11.62
CA ALA A 262 5.32 19.35 10.74
C ALA A 262 4.92 18.82 9.35
N ILE A 263 4.07 17.79 9.28
CA ILE A 263 3.53 17.26 8.03
C ILE A 263 2.75 18.35 7.25
N ALA A 264 1.90 19.13 7.92
CA ALA A 264 1.14 20.20 7.29
C ALA A 264 2.05 21.31 6.74
N GLU A 265 3.10 21.68 7.44
CA GLU A 265 4.09 22.67 7.01
C GLU A 265 4.89 22.16 5.80
N LEU A 266 5.38 20.93 5.84
CA LEU A 266 6.06 20.29 4.71
C LEU A 266 5.14 20.23 3.49
N GLN A 267 3.89 19.78 3.65
CA GLN A 267 2.91 19.75 2.57
C GLN A 267 2.64 21.14 1.98
N SER A 268 2.56 22.18 2.82
CA SER A 268 2.36 23.56 2.38
C SER A 268 3.42 24.01 1.38
N GLN A 269 4.68 23.61 1.62
CA GLN A 269 5.79 23.98 0.72
C GLN A 269 5.93 23.07 -0.50
N MET A 270 5.41 21.84 -0.44
CA MET A 270 5.61 20.84 -1.50
C MET A 270 4.45 20.76 -2.50
N SER A 271 3.19 20.87 -2.03
CA SER A 271 2.01 20.64 -2.87
C SER A 271 0.81 21.52 -2.51
N SER A 272 0.87 22.33 -1.46
CA SER A 272 -0.28 23.06 -0.90
C SER A 272 -1.40 22.09 -0.47
N ASN A 273 -2.67 22.43 -0.74
CA ASN A 273 -3.81 21.57 -0.41
C ASN A 273 -4.10 20.50 -1.48
N VAL A 274 -4.79 19.45 -1.08
CA VAL A 274 -5.39 18.48 -2.03
C VAL A 274 -6.49 19.18 -2.84
N THR A 275 -6.73 18.70 -4.07
CA THR A 275 -7.80 19.16 -4.96
C THR A 275 -9.11 19.37 -4.21
N THR A 276 -9.55 20.62 -4.17
CA THR A 276 -10.64 21.06 -3.27
C THR A 276 -11.95 20.32 -3.54
N PHE A 277 -12.42 20.28 -4.79
CA PHE A 277 -13.68 19.59 -5.12
C PHE A 277 -13.62 18.09 -4.93
N ALA A 278 -12.47 17.45 -5.08
CA ALA A 278 -12.28 16.02 -4.82
C ALA A 278 -12.46 15.67 -3.33
N GLN A 279 -12.12 16.57 -2.42
CA GLN A 279 -12.32 16.39 -0.98
C GLN A 279 -13.80 16.25 -0.60
N PHE A 280 -14.73 16.85 -1.38
CA PHE A 280 -16.16 16.69 -1.16
C PHE A 280 -16.64 15.28 -1.53
N GLY A 281 -16.06 14.68 -2.56
CA GLY A 281 -16.28 13.25 -2.84
C GLY A 281 -15.80 12.35 -1.69
N ALA A 282 -14.59 12.61 -1.18
CA ALA A 282 -14.08 11.89 0.00
C ALA A 282 -14.95 12.09 1.25
N LEU A 283 -15.50 13.28 1.44
CA LEU A 283 -16.45 13.56 2.52
C LEU A 283 -17.74 12.72 2.36
N ALA A 284 -18.29 12.64 1.16
CA ALA A 284 -19.47 11.82 0.87
C ALA A 284 -19.19 10.33 1.14
N ALA A 285 -18.00 9.83 0.80
CA ALA A 285 -17.59 8.46 1.12
C ALA A 285 -17.68 8.14 2.62
N LEU A 286 -17.39 9.11 3.49
CA LEU A 286 -17.44 8.94 4.95
C LEU A 286 -18.82 9.23 5.55
N LYS A 287 -19.60 10.13 4.97
CA LYS A 287 -20.90 10.56 5.52
C LYS A 287 -22.06 9.69 5.03
N GLU A 288 -22.04 9.23 3.77
CA GLU A 288 -23.08 8.37 3.19
C GLU A 288 -22.79 6.88 3.47
N LYS A 289 -22.67 6.54 4.75
CA LYS A 289 -22.17 5.26 5.26
C LYS A 289 -22.84 4.04 4.68
N GLU A 290 -24.17 4.09 4.46
CA GLU A 290 -24.92 2.95 3.93
C GLU A 290 -24.59 2.66 2.46
N LYS A 291 -24.54 3.70 1.63
CA LYS A 291 -24.15 3.56 0.21
C LYS A 291 -22.71 3.07 0.08
N THR A 292 -21.81 3.64 0.87
CA THR A 292 -20.42 3.23 0.92
C THR A 292 -20.26 1.78 1.38
N ARG A 293 -21.00 1.37 2.43
CA ARG A 293 -20.97 -0.01 2.93
C ARG A 293 -21.47 -1.00 1.87
N ALA A 294 -22.54 -0.66 1.16
CA ALA A 294 -23.07 -1.51 0.09
C ALA A 294 -22.07 -1.69 -1.07
N ALA A 295 -21.43 -0.60 -1.50
CA ALA A 295 -20.40 -0.64 -2.54
C ALA A 295 -19.18 -1.47 -2.11
N LEU A 296 -18.70 -1.25 -0.89
CA LEU A 296 -17.58 -2.00 -0.32
C LEU A 296 -17.91 -3.49 -0.18
N ALA A 297 -19.10 -3.85 0.26
CA ALA A 297 -19.55 -5.24 0.38
C ALA A 297 -19.54 -5.96 -0.97
N THR A 298 -20.00 -5.29 -2.04
CA THR A 298 -19.95 -5.81 -3.41
C THR A 298 -18.52 -6.11 -3.84
N MET A 299 -17.61 -5.17 -3.62
CA MET A 299 -16.18 -5.30 -3.95
C MET A 299 -15.52 -6.42 -3.14
N LEU A 300 -15.75 -6.47 -1.82
CA LEU A 300 -15.20 -7.52 -0.94
C LEU A 300 -15.68 -8.91 -1.33
N THR A 301 -16.97 -9.07 -1.67
CA THR A 301 -17.53 -10.36 -2.12
C THR A 301 -16.83 -10.86 -3.39
N ALA A 302 -16.61 -9.98 -4.36
CA ALA A 302 -15.90 -10.33 -5.58
C ALA A 302 -14.42 -10.64 -5.31
N PHE A 303 -13.74 -9.83 -4.51
CA PHE A 303 -12.33 -10.06 -4.18
C PHE A 303 -12.12 -11.35 -3.36
N ASP A 304 -12.98 -11.67 -2.41
CA ASP A 304 -12.85 -12.91 -1.63
C ASP A 304 -13.03 -14.16 -2.52
N ARG A 305 -14.02 -14.17 -3.41
CA ARG A 305 -14.18 -15.25 -4.39
C ARG A 305 -12.95 -15.39 -5.27
N ARG A 306 -12.49 -14.31 -5.87
CA ARG A 306 -11.31 -14.28 -6.75
C ARG A 306 -10.02 -14.68 -6.02
N ARG A 307 -9.85 -14.23 -4.79
CA ARG A 307 -8.75 -14.61 -3.89
C ARG A 307 -8.68 -16.12 -3.71
N LYS A 308 -9.82 -16.74 -3.36
CA LYS A 308 -9.91 -18.19 -3.13
C LYS A 308 -9.66 -18.97 -4.43
N ASN A 309 -10.23 -18.53 -5.54
CA ASN A 309 -10.05 -19.16 -6.85
C ASN A 309 -8.58 -19.08 -7.31
N LEU A 310 -7.96 -17.89 -7.23
CA LEU A 310 -6.57 -17.72 -7.61
C LEU A 310 -5.63 -18.52 -6.68
N HIS A 311 -5.88 -18.52 -5.37
CA HIS A 311 -5.11 -19.29 -4.40
C HIS A 311 -5.17 -20.81 -4.67
N ALA A 312 -6.36 -21.35 -4.85
CA ALA A 312 -6.52 -22.76 -5.19
C ALA A 312 -5.82 -23.10 -6.51
N GLY A 313 -5.98 -22.24 -7.54
CA GLY A 313 -5.39 -22.44 -8.84
C GLY A 313 -3.87 -22.43 -8.82
N VAL A 314 -3.22 -21.48 -8.14
CA VAL A 314 -1.74 -21.45 -8.08
C VAL A 314 -1.17 -22.61 -7.28
N ASN A 315 -1.82 -23.04 -6.20
CA ASN A 315 -1.37 -24.19 -5.40
C ASN A 315 -1.60 -25.55 -6.10
N ASN A 316 -2.43 -25.61 -7.13
CA ASN A 316 -2.57 -26.79 -8.00
C ASN A 316 -1.44 -26.90 -9.03
N ILE A 317 -0.59 -25.87 -9.19
CA ILE A 317 0.56 -25.89 -10.09
C ILE A 317 1.73 -26.57 -9.37
N PRO A 318 2.23 -27.74 -9.83
CA PRO A 318 3.33 -28.43 -9.18
C PRO A 318 4.58 -27.54 -9.07
N GLY A 319 5.08 -27.33 -7.87
CA GLY A 319 6.26 -26.49 -7.61
C GLY A 319 5.93 -25.03 -7.26
N VAL A 320 4.67 -24.64 -7.22
CA VAL A 320 4.22 -23.37 -6.66
C VAL A 320 3.64 -23.60 -5.28
N ASN A 321 3.95 -22.73 -4.33
CA ASN A 321 3.34 -22.71 -3.00
C ASN A 321 2.93 -21.29 -2.65
N CYS A 322 1.72 -21.10 -2.14
CA CYS A 322 1.18 -19.78 -1.83
C CYS A 322 0.36 -19.83 -0.53
N LEU A 323 0.65 -18.93 0.38
CA LEU A 323 -0.21 -18.70 1.56
C LEU A 323 -1.49 -17.96 1.13
N LEU A 324 -2.60 -18.27 1.78
CA LEU A 324 -3.85 -17.56 1.57
C LEU A 324 -3.76 -16.16 2.19
N ALA A 325 -3.85 -15.13 1.38
CA ALA A 325 -3.86 -13.75 1.84
C ALA A 325 -5.10 -13.47 2.72
N GLN A 326 -4.92 -12.75 3.81
CA GLN A 326 -6.00 -12.34 4.71
C GLN A 326 -6.51 -10.92 4.46
N GLY A 327 -5.80 -10.15 3.62
CA GLY A 327 -6.17 -8.78 3.28
C GLY A 327 -5.62 -8.31 1.94
N ALA A 328 -5.87 -7.04 1.61
CA ALA A 328 -5.55 -6.41 0.35
C ALA A 328 -6.22 -7.13 -0.85
N PHE A 329 -5.57 -7.16 -2.01
CA PHE A 329 -6.04 -7.91 -3.19
C PHE A 329 -4.86 -8.55 -3.95
N TYR A 330 -3.90 -9.13 -3.19
CA TYR A 330 -2.70 -9.75 -3.74
C TYR A 330 -2.50 -11.15 -3.17
N LEU A 331 -1.92 -12.04 -3.99
CA LEU A 331 -1.27 -13.26 -3.58
C LEU A 331 0.24 -13.17 -3.85
N PHE A 332 1.02 -13.89 -3.05
CA PHE A 332 2.48 -13.86 -3.14
C PHE A 332 3.06 -15.28 -3.20
N PRO A 333 2.82 -16.01 -4.32
CA PRO A 333 3.29 -17.39 -4.49
C PRO A 333 4.81 -17.48 -4.57
N ASN A 334 5.33 -18.53 -3.92
CA ASN A 334 6.72 -18.96 -3.99
C ASN A 334 6.94 -19.79 -5.27
N ILE A 335 7.94 -19.41 -6.06
CA ILE A 335 8.35 -20.08 -7.31
C ILE A 335 9.80 -20.54 -7.28
N SER A 336 10.46 -20.49 -6.13
CA SER A 336 11.90 -20.80 -6.00
C SER A 336 12.26 -22.22 -6.44
N SER A 337 11.30 -23.16 -6.38
CA SER A 337 11.47 -24.54 -6.82
C SER A 337 11.83 -24.71 -8.31
N PHE A 338 11.58 -23.68 -9.14
CA PHE A 338 11.90 -23.71 -10.57
C PHE A 338 13.37 -23.38 -10.86
N GLY A 339 14.14 -22.89 -9.88
CA GLY A 339 15.56 -22.56 -10.06
C GLY A 339 15.83 -21.39 -11.01
N VAL A 340 14.80 -20.64 -11.40
CA VAL A 340 14.87 -19.46 -12.28
C VAL A 340 14.67 -18.21 -11.43
N LYS A 341 15.44 -17.16 -11.70
CA LYS A 341 15.23 -15.86 -11.02
C LYS A 341 13.85 -15.30 -11.34
N ASP A 342 13.18 -14.75 -10.35
CA ASP A 342 11.80 -14.24 -10.46
C ASP A 342 11.62 -13.18 -11.55
N MET A 343 12.61 -12.32 -11.78
CA MET A 343 12.59 -11.34 -12.86
C MET A 343 12.62 -12.04 -14.24
N GLU A 344 13.47 -13.03 -14.41
CA GLU A 344 13.53 -13.84 -15.65
C GLU A 344 12.23 -14.61 -15.84
N PHE A 345 11.71 -15.22 -14.78
CA PHE A 345 10.44 -15.94 -14.80
C PHE A 345 9.31 -15.02 -15.29
N CYS A 346 9.17 -13.81 -14.73
CA CYS A 346 8.15 -12.85 -15.13
C CYS A 346 8.30 -12.40 -16.59
N ASN A 347 9.53 -12.14 -17.05
CA ASN A 347 9.78 -11.72 -18.43
C ASN A 347 9.40 -12.82 -19.42
N ARG A 348 9.88 -14.05 -19.20
CA ARG A 348 9.55 -15.21 -20.04
C ARG A 348 8.05 -15.51 -20.03
N LEU A 349 7.41 -15.47 -18.85
CA LEU A 349 5.97 -15.69 -18.72
C LEU A 349 5.16 -14.67 -19.54
N LEU A 350 5.56 -13.40 -19.52
CA LEU A 350 4.90 -12.36 -20.31
C LEU A 350 5.14 -12.54 -21.83
N GLU A 351 6.33 -12.91 -22.22
CA GLU A 351 6.72 -13.08 -23.62
C GLU A 351 6.06 -14.30 -24.27
N THR A 352 6.05 -15.45 -23.58
CA THR A 352 5.58 -16.71 -24.15
C THR A 352 4.08 -16.95 -23.93
N GLU A 353 3.56 -16.61 -22.75
CA GLU A 353 2.20 -16.94 -22.35
C GLU A 353 1.30 -15.71 -22.20
N LYS A 354 1.82 -14.50 -22.39
CA LYS A 354 1.07 -13.24 -22.25
C LYS A 354 0.43 -13.09 -20.86
N VAL A 355 1.14 -13.47 -19.81
CA VAL A 355 0.73 -13.29 -18.42
C VAL A 355 1.69 -12.32 -17.75
N ALA A 356 1.17 -11.19 -17.25
CA ALA A 356 1.93 -10.19 -16.55
C ALA A 356 1.83 -10.41 -15.03
N ALA A 357 2.95 -10.65 -14.37
CA ALA A 357 3.11 -10.76 -12.92
C ALA A 357 4.26 -9.87 -12.46
N VAL A 358 4.28 -9.45 -11.20
CA VAL A 358 5.36 -8.62 -10.67
C VAL A 358 6.35 -9.51 -9.90
N PRO A 359 7.67 -9.44 -10.19
CA PRO A 359 8.66 -10.26 -9.51
C PRO A 359 8.79 -9.87 -8.03
N GLY A 360 9.01 -10.85 -7.16
CA GLY A 360 9.14 -10.67 -5.73
C GLY A 360 10.38 -9.86 -5.33
N SER A 361 11.45 -9.93 -6.14
CA SER A 361 12.66 -9.12 -5.97
C SER A 361 12.37 -7.60 -5.97
N ALA A 362 11.34 -7.16 -6.70
CA ALA A 362 10.86 -5.77 -6.65
C ALA A 362 10.38 -5.35 -5.24
N PHE A 363 9.99 -6.29 -4.40
CA PHE A 363 9.52 -6.10 -3.04
C PHE A 363 10.55 -6.55 -1.98
N GLY A 364 11.79 -6.82 -2.41
CA GLY A 364 12.86 -7.30 -1.53
C GLY A 364 12.78 -8.78 -1.17
N ALA A 365 12.08 -9.61 -1.95
CA ALA A 365 11.91 -11.05 -1.71
C ALA A 365 12.05 -11.83 -3.03
N GLU A 366 13.27 -12.24 -3.37
CA GLU A 366 13.55 -13.05 -4.56
C GLU A 366 12.90 -14.44 -4.43
N GLY A 367 12.48 -15.02 -5.55
CA GLY A 367 11.85 -16.35 -5.60
C GLY A 367 10.33 -16.32 -5.40
N TYR A 368 9.71 -15.17 -5.39
CA TYR A 368 8.26 -14.99 -5.29
C TYR A 368 7.71 -14.20 -6.48
N LEU A 369 6.37 -14.23 -6.62
CA LEU A 369 5.62 -13.36 -7.53
C LEU A 369 4.54 -12.61 -6.76
N ARG A 370 4.21 -11.38 -7.16
CA ARG A 370 2.95 -10.76 -6.76
C ARG A 370 1.91 -10.91 -7.86
N LEU A 371 0.77 -11.50 -7.52
CA LEU A 371 -0.40 -11.65 -8.36
C LEU A 371 -1.57 -10.86 -7.75
N SER A 372 -2.08 -9.86 -8.48
CA SER A 372 -3.27 -9.11 -8.08
C SER A 372 -4.52 -9.84 -8.55
N TYR A 373 -5.50 -10.03 -7.66
CA TYR A 373 -6.84 -10.53 -8.03
C TYR A 373 -7.87 -9.41 -8.23
N ALA A 374 -7.42 -8.16 -8.29
CA ALA A 374 -8.23 -7.04 -8.75
C ALA A 374 -8.32 -7.03 -10.29
N THR A 375 -8.92 -8.08 -10.83
CA THR A 375 -9.19 -8.30 -12.26
C THR A 375 -10.38 -9.25 -12.43
N SER A 376 -10.89 -9.46 -13.64
CA SER A 376 -12.06 -10.31 -13.88
C SER A 376 -11.80 -11.80 -13.61
N ASP A 377 -12.85 -12.53 -13.24
CA ASP A 377 -12.79 -14.00 -13.07
C ASP A 377 -12.30 -14.72 -14.34
N ALA A 378 -12.66 -14.21 -15.52
CA ALA A 378 -12.21 -14.75 -16.81
C ALA A 378 -10.69 -14.58 -17.01
N VAL A 379 -10.14 -13.43 -16.64
CA VAL A 379 -8.68 -13.20 -16.69
C VAL A 379 -7.96 -14.10 -15.71
N ILE A 380 -8.52 -14.30 -14.50
CA ILE A 380 -7.94 -15.21 -13.49
C ILE A 380 -7.89 -16.65 -14.02
N ALA A 381 -9.01 -17.16 -14.55
CA ALA A 381 -9.05 -18.54 -15.08
C ALA A 381 -8.06 -18.76 -16.22
N LYS A 382 -8.07 -17.87 -17.21
CA LYS A 382 -7.15 -17.93 -18.36
C LYS A 382 -5.68 -17.77 -17.93
N GLY A 383 -5.41 -16.84 -17.01
CA GLY A 383 -4.05 -16.61 -16.51
C GLY A 383 -3.50 -17.79 -15.73
N LEU A 384 -4.33 -18.48 -14.94
CA LEU A 384 -3.97 -19.72 -14.24
C LEU A 384 -3.63 -20.85 -15.19
N GLU A 385 -4.42 -21.07 -16.26
CA GLU A 385 -4.15 -22.06 -17.29
C GLU A 385 -2.78 -21.80 -17.94
N ARG A 386 -2.54 -20.55 -18.35
CA ARG A 386 -1.28 -20.13 -18.98
C ARG A 386 -0.08 -20.25 -18.07
N LEU A 387 -0.20 -19.83 -16.80
CA LEU A 387 0.84 -19.98 -15.78
C LEU A 387 1.16 -21.46 -15.55
N GLY A 388 0.16 -22.32 -15.45
CA GLY A 388 0.33 -23.77 -15.30
C GLY A 388 1.09 -24.39 -16.47
N ARG A 389 0.74 -24.04 -17.71
CA ARG A 389 1.42 -24.48 -18.93
C ARG A 389 2.88 -24.00 -18.98
N PHE A 390 3.13 -22.72 -18.61
CA PHE A 390 4.48 -22.19 -18.51
C PHE A 390 5.34 -22.96 -17.51
N CYS A 391 4.83 -23.18 -16.30
CA CYS A 391 5.53 -23.93 -15.25
C CYS A 391 5.83 -25.38 -15.64
N ALA A 392 4.92 -26.04 -16.34
CA ALA A 392 5.13 -27.40 -16.85
C ALA A 392 6.27 -27.47 -17.89
N ASN A 393 6.42 -26.43 -18.71
CA ASN A 393 7.49 -26.33 -19.71
C ASN A 393 8.87 -25.96 -19.10
N LEU A 394 8.90 -25.32 -17.91
CA LEU A 394 10.15 -25.02 -17.21
C LEU A 394 10.79 -26.26 -16.56
N LYS A 395 10.00 -27.29 -16.26
CA LYS A 395 10.45 -28.54 -15.61
C LYS A 395 10.99 -29.60 -16.60
N ARG A 396 10.89 -29.30 -17.89
CA ARG A 396 11.43 -30.12 -18.96
C ARG A 396 12.79 -29.59 -19.42
#